data_27594d6e24058ba1f678e72fc06e617d
#
_entry.id   27594d6e24058ba1f678e72fc06e617d
#
_cell.length_a   1.000
_cell.length_b   1.000
_cell.length_c   1.000
_cell.angle_alpha   90.00
_cell.angle_beta   90.00
_cell.angle_gamma   90.00
#
_symmetry.space_group_name_H-M   'P 1'
#
loop_
_entity.id
_entity.type
_entity.pdbx_description
1 polymer ?
#
loop_
_entity_poly.entity_id
_entity_poly.type
_entity_poly.pdbx_seq_one_letter_code
_entity_poly.pdbx_strand_id
1 'polypeptide(L)'
;AYWGAASGAAMVNTFGEVFEANLGELEREGLPRLDGPEGSAPQVLAMFYALEPLFQALDLSVDALTLRDRGSWLLVLSNEAQLELGSGTPEQVLQRTQRWLRTVRTVLERYQRTANAIEYADLRYTDGYALRLRGVNTISPAAAKALAQRQAATTNSPKNRPAEGRH
;
A
#
# COMPACT_ATOMS: atom_id res chain seq x y z
N ALA A 1 15.75 -13.48 -2.93
CA ALA A 1 15.08 -12.40 -3.66
C ALA A 1 15.91 -11.99 -4.88
N TYR A 2 15.24 -11.50 -5.91
CA TYR A 2 15.91 -10.85 -7.03
C TYR A 2 16.40 -9.46 -6.64
N TRP A 3 17.51 -9.02 -7.23
CA TRP A 3 18.06 -7.70 -6.99
C TRP A 3 18.19 -6.91 -8.30
N GLY A 4 17.79 -5.64 -8.26
CA GLY A 4 17.87 -4.72 -9.38
C GLY A 4 16.67 -4.72 -10.33
N ALA A 5 16.76 -3.89 -11.37
CA ALA A 5 15.70 -3.76 -12.37
C ALA A 5 15.48 -5.08 -13.14
N ALA A 6 14.32 -5.21 -13.77
CA ALA A 6 13.79 -6.45 -14.35
C ALA A 6 14.70 -7.22 -15.33
N SER A 7 15.80 -6.64 -15.78
CA SER A 7 16.76 -7.25 -16.72
C SER A 7 18.00 -7.85 -16.05
N GLY A 8 18.15 -7.72 -14.75
CA GLY A 8 19.35 -8.15 -14.04
C GLY A 8 19.29 -9.60 -13.57
N ALA A 9 20.38 -10.33 -13.78
CA ALA A 9 20.60 -11.66 -13.23
C ALA A 9 21.11 -11.64 -11.77
N ALA A 10 20.98 -10.50 -11.08
CA ALA A 10 21.44 -10.35 -9.71
C ALA A 10 20.40 -10.87 -8.71
N MET A 11 20.88 -11.49 -7.65
CA MET A 11 20.08 -11.93 -6.51
C MET A 11 20.68 -11.40 -5.21
N VAL A 12 19.88 -11.31 -4.19
CA VAL A 12 20.31 -10.99 -2.83
C VAL A 12 20.04 -12.19 -1.93
N ASN A 13 21.05 -12.58 -1.14
CA ASN A 13 20.91 -13.63 -0.13
C ASN A 13 20.32 -13.06 1.18
N THR A 14 20.09 -13.94 2.16
CA THR A 14 19.55 -13.56 3.48
C THR A 14 20.50 -12.69 4.31
N PHE A 15 21.76 -12.58 3.94
CA PHE A 15 22.75 -11.70 4.56
C PHE A 15 22.84 -10.33 3.91
N GLY A 16 22.04 -10.05 2.86
CA GLY A 16 22.09 -8.80 2.13
C GLY A 16 23.22 -8.70 1.11
N GLU A 17 23.85 -9.81 0.77
CA GLU A 17 24.92 -9.87 -0.24
C GLU A 17 24.31 -10.07 -1.62
N VAL A 18 24.71 -9.22 -2.57
CA VAL A 18 24.30 -9.31 -3.98
C VAL A 18 25.27 -10.20 -4.73
N PHE A 19 24.73 -11.12 -5.50
CA PHE A 19 25.52 -12.03 -6.36
C PHE A 19 24.82 -12.24 -7.70
N GLU A 20 25.60 -12.55 -8.73
CA GLU A 20 25.05 -12.92 -10.02
C GLU A 20 24.61 -14.39 -10.02
N ALA A 21 23.38 -14.64 -10.46
CA ALA A 21 22.84 -15.97 -10.57
C ALA A 21 22.48 -16.29 -12.03
N ASN A 22 22.69 -17.54 -12.43
CA ASN A 22 22.24 -18.00 -13.74
C ASN A 22 20.73 -18.26 -13.67
N LEU A 23 19.93 -17.34 -14.20
CA LEU A 23 18.47 -17.36 -14.12
C LEU A 23 17.81 -18.48 -14.92
N GLY A 24 18.53 -19.13 -15.87
CA GLY A 24 17.99 -20.20 -16.72
C GLY A 24 17.50 -21.45 -15.96
N GLU A 25 17.99 -21.68 -14.73
CA GLU A 25 17.59 -22.80 -13.89
C GLU A 25 16.84 -22.37 -12.61
N LEU A 26 16.74 -21.07 -12.33
CA LEU A 26 16.28 -20.54 -11.06
C LEU A 26 15.12 -19.55 -11.17
N GLU A 27 14.36 -19.55 -12.27
CA GLU A 27 13.08 -18.85 -12.31
C GLU A 27 12.13 -19.49 -11.29
N ARG A 28 12.38 -19.21 -10.03
CA ARG A 28 11.43 -19.51 -8.97
C ARG A 28 10.36 -18.45 -8.99
N GLU A 29 9.22 -18.82 -9.55
CA GLU A 29 8.01 -18.04 -9.43
C GLU A 29 7.76 -17.70 -7.94
N GLY A 30 7.43 -16.46 -7.66
CA GLY A 30 7.07 -16.00 -6.32
C GLY A 30 8.20 -15.40 -5.48
N LEU A 31 9.42 -15.25 -6.00
CA LEU A 31 10.45 -14.49 -5.31
C LEU A 31 10.22 -12.98 -5.46
N PRO A 32 10.34 -12.20 -4.38
CA PRO A 32 10.22 -10.75 -4.46
C PRO A 32 11.39 -10.14 -5.23
N ARG A 33 11.15 -9.00 -5.85
CA ARG A 33 12.16 -8.17 -6.48
C ARG A 33 12.51 -6.99 -5.61
N LEU A 34 13.78 -6.90 -5.23
CA LEU A 34 14.31 -5.79 -4.43
C LEU A 34 15.25 -4.94 -5.28
N ASP A 35 15.22 -3.64 -5.10
CA ASP A 35 16.08 -2.70 -5.81
C ASP A 35 16.43 -1.49 -4.95
N GLY A 36 17.57 -0.87 -5.24
CA GLY A 36 18.03 0.32 -4.57
C GLY A 36 19.41 0.76 -5.07
N PRO A 37 19.94 1.87 -4.53
CA PRO A 37 21.28 2.33 -4.85
C PRO A 37 22.34 1.27 -4.53
N GLU A 38 23.49 1.37 -5.17
CA GLU A 38 24.63 0.51 -4.88
C GLU A 38 24.95 0.51 -3.39
N GLY A 39 25.16 -0.67 -2.82
CA GLY A 39 25.43 -0.86 -1.40
C GLY A 39 24.21 -0.81 -0.48
N SER A 40 23.00 -0.58 -1.00
CA SER A 40 21.77 -0.52 -0.18
C SER A 40 21.08 -1.88 0.02
N ALA A 41 21.58 -2.96 -0.55
CA ALA A 41 20.95 -4.27 -0.48
C ALA A 41 20.62 -4.74 0.95
N PRO A 42 21.50 -4.63 1.95
CA PRO A 42 21.16 -4.98 3.33
C PRO A 42 20.01 -4.13 3.89
N GLN A 43 19.97 -2.84 3.59
CA GLN A 43 18.94 -1.92 4.02
C GLN A 43 17.58 -2.26 3.39
N VAL A 44 17.56 -2.53 2.09
CA VAL A 44 16.34 -2.90 1.36
C VAL A 44 15.81 -4.24 1.86
N LEU A 45 16.69 -5.21 2.06
CA LEU A 45 16.32 -6.52 2.59
C LEU A 45 15.73 -6.43 4.01
N ALA A 46 16.31 -5.61 4.89
CA ALA A 46 15.80 -5.40 6.24
C ALA A 46 14.40 -4.76 6.21
N MET A 47 14.18 -3.79 5.34
CA MET A 47 12.86 -3.18 5.15
C MET A 47 11.84 -4.18 4.60
N PHE A 48 12.22 -5.02 3.66
CA PHE A 48 11.38 -6.08 3.14
C PHE A 48 10.90 -7.02 4.25
N TYR A 49 11.80 -7.51 5.10
CA TYR A 49 11.44 -8.39 6.21
C TYR A 49 10.57 -7.71 7.27
N ALA A 50 10.68 -6.40 7.42
CA ALA A 50 9.82 -5.64 8.33
C ALA A 50 8.42 -5.39 7.76
N LEU A 51 8.29 -5.20 6.45
CA LEU A 51 7.02 -4.91 5.77
C LEU A 51 6.20 -6.17 5.46
N GLU A 52 6.85 -7.26 5.08
CA GLU A 52 6.16 -8.49 4.63
C GLU A 52 5.09 -8.99 5.62
N PRO A 53 5.36 -9.12 6.94
CA PRO A 53 4.35 -9.57 7.89
C PRO A 53 3.14 -8.63 8.01
N LEU A 54 3.35 -7.32 7.79
CA LEU A 54 2.29 -6.32 7.86
C LEU A 54 1.24 -6.52 6.76
N PHE A 55 1.69 -6.86 5.56
CA PHE A 55 0.81 -7.08 4.42
C PHE A 55 0.25 -8.49 4.36
N GLN A 56 0.94 -9.48 4.91
CA GLN A 56 0.39 -10.83 5.09
C GLN A 56 -0.88 -10.84 5.93
N ALA A 57 -1.01 -9.91 6.88
CA ALA A 57 -2.24 -9.72 7.65
C ALA A 57 -3.44 -9.28 6.80
N LEU A 58 -3.22 -8.82 5.57
CA LEU A 58 -4.24 -8.47 4.58
C LEU A 58 -4.35 -9.52 3.46
N ASP A 59 -3.76 -10.69 3.62
CA ASP A 59 -3.63 -11.72 2.57
C ASP A 59 -2.92 -11.22 1.30
N LEU A 60 -2.00 -10.29 1.46
CA LEU A 60 -1.16 -9.75 0.40
C LEU A 60 0.31 -10.03 0.70
N SER A 61 1.10 -10.28 -0.34
CA SER A 61 2.55 -10.42 -0.26
C SER A 61 3.24 -9.25 -0.96
N VAL A 62 4.49 -9.01 -0.60
CA VAL A 62 5.33 -8.00 -1.23
C VAL A 62 5.98 -8.60 -2.48
N ASP A 63 5.62 -8.11 -3.65
CA ASP A 63 6.20 -8.55 -4.92
C ASP A 63 7.45 -7.77 -5.29
N ALA A 64 7.49 -6.48 -4.96
CA ALA A 64 8.67 -5.66 -5.20
C ALA A 64 8.80 -4.55 -4.15
N LEU A 65 10.03 -4.22 -3.83
CA LEU A 65 10.38 -3.10 -2.95
C LEU A 65 11.59 -2.37 -3.52
N THR A 66 11.45 -1.07 -3.74
CA THR A 66 12.49 -0.22 -4.30
C THR A 66 12.80 0.92 -3.36
N LEU A 67 14.09 1.08 -3.03
CA LEU A 67 14.62 2.30 -2.43
C LEU A 67 15.14 3.19 -3.56
N ARG A 68 14.52 4.35 -3.75
CA ARG A 68 14.94 5.32 -4.77
C ARG A 68 16.14 6.12 -4.28
N ASP A 69 16.88 6.70 -5.23
CA ASP A 69 18.08 7.50 -4.94
C ASP A 69 17.81 8.66 -3.95
N ARG A 70 16.61 9.19 -3.93
CA ARG A 70 16.17 10.26 -3.01
C ARG A 70 15.77 9.76 -1.61
N GLY A 71 15.94 8.46 -1.32
CA GLY A 71 15.58 7.87 -0.04
C GLY A 71 14.11 7.54 0.14
N SER A 72 13.28 7.66 -0.89
CA SER A 72 11.88 7.26 -0.84
C SER A 72 11.67 5.79 -1.22
N TRP A 73 10.64 5.17 -0.65
CA TRP A 73 10.32 3.77 -0.84
C TRP A 73 9.08 3.58 -1.69
N LEU A 74 9.18 2.70 -2.69
CA LEU A 74 8.05 2.21 -3.48
C LEU A 74 7.84 0.73 -3.20
N LEU A 75 6.62 0.36 -2.86
CA LEU A 75 6.19 -1.01 -2.62
C LEU A 75 5.20 -1.45 -3.69
N VAL A 76 5.37 -2.66 -4.21
CA VAL A 76 4.40 -3.32 -5.10
C VAL A 76 3.94 -4.61 -4.44
N LEU A 77 2.63 -4.80 -4.36
CA LEU A 77 2.00 -5.96 -3.74
C LEU A 77 1.57 -7.01 -4.77
N SER A 78 1.24 -8.20 -4.30
CA SER A 78 0.85 -9.34 -5.13
C SER A 78 -0.40 -9.12 -5.98
N ASN A 79 -1.23 -8.15 -5.64
CA ASN A 79 -2.38 -7.70 -6.43
C ASN A 79 -2.05 -6.56 -7.40
N GLU A 80 -0.75 -6.29 -7.64
CA GLU A 80 -0.23 -5.19 -8.46
C GLU A 80 -0.45 -3.78 -7.87
N ALA A 81 -0.91 -3.67 -6.62
CA ALA A 81 -1.05 -2.39 -5.95
C ALA A 81 0.32 -1.73 -5.75
N GLN A 82 0.39 -0.43 -6.01
CA GLN A 82 1.58 0.38 -5.79
C GLN A 82 1.38 1.31 -4.60
N LEU A 83 2.31 1.27 -3.66
CA LEU A 83 2.29 2.09 -2.45
C LEU A 83 3.55 2.96 -2.38
N GLU A 84 3.34 4.27 -2.39
CA GLU A 84 4.40 5.25 -2.12
C GLU A 84 4.53 5.44 -0.61
N LEU A 85 5.54 4.81 -0.02
CA LEU A 85 5.74 4.84 1.43
C LEU A 85 6.43 6.13 1.92
N GLY A 86 7.08 6.85 1.00
CA GLY A 86 7.84 8.06 1.31
C GLY A 86 9.23 7.78 1.86
N SER A 87 9.88 8.83 2.31
CA SER A 87 11.23 8.80 2.86
C SER A 87 11.23 8.90 4.40
N GLY A 88 12.38 8.76 4.99
CA GLY A 88 12.60 8.88 6.42
C GLY A 88 13.42 7.70 6.99
N THR A 89 13.53 7.66 8.31
CA THR A 89 14.16 6.53 8.99
C THR A 89 13.32 5.26 8.81
N PRO A 90 13.88 4.05 8.93
CA PRO A 90 13.11 2.82 8.87
C PRO A 90 11.91 2.82 9.83
N GLU A 91 12.09 3.32 11.04
CA GLU A 91 11.03 3.43 12.05
C GLU A 91 9.91 4.37 11.60
N GLN A 92 10.24 5.50 10.99
CA GLN A 92 9.26 6.46 10.48
C GLN A 92 8.44 5.86 9.34
N VAL A 93 9.08 5.16 8.42
CA VAL A 93 8.42 4.49 7.30
C VAL A 93 7.49 3.38 7.81
N LEU A 94 7.94 2.57 8.75
CA LEU A 94 7.15 1.49 9.35
C LEU A 94 5.96 2.02 10.14
N GLN A 95 6.13 3.06 10.94
CA GLN A 95 5.03 3.70 11.69
C GLN A 95 3.98 4.29 10.76
N ARG A 96 4.41 4.94 9.67
CA ARG A 96 3.52 5.49 8.64
C ARG A 96 2.71 4.38 7.97
N THR A 97 3.36 3.29 7.62
CA THR A 97 2.73 2.11 7.02
C THR A 97 1.74 1.45 7.96
N GLN A 98 2.10 1.25 9.21
CA GLN A 98 1.21 0.67 10.23
C GLN A 98 -0.02 1.53 10.47
N ARG A 99 0.13 2.85 10.54
CA ARG A 99 -0.98 3.79 10.67
C ARG A 99 -1.92 3.70 9.48
N TRP A 100 -1.37 3.65 8.27
CA TRP A 100 -2.15 3.47 7.06
C TRP A 100 -2.93 2.16 7.07
N LEU A 101 -2.32 1.05 7.45
CA LEU A 101 -2.97 -0.26 7.53
C LEU A 101 -4.17 -0.26 8.47
N ARG A 102 -4.08 0.42 9.60
CA ARG A 102 -5.22 0.57 10.52
C ARG A 102 -6.36 1.38 9.91
N THR A 103 -6.02 2.43 9.18
CA THR A 103 -7.01 3.33 8.58
C THR A 103 -7.65 2.72 7.34
N VAL A 104 -6.88 2.05 6.49
CA VAL A 104 -7.39 1.48 5.24
C VAL A 104 -8.43 0.39 5.47
N ARG A 105 -8.32 -0.37 6.54
CA ARG A 105 -9.32 -1.38 6.92
C ARG A 105 -10.70 -0.77 7.06
N THR A 106 -10.81 0.33 7.78
CA THR A 106 -12.07 1.06 7.95
C THR A 106 -12.62 1.57 6.63
N VAL A 107 -11.75 2.06 5.73
CA VAL A 107 -12.17 2.52 4.40
C VAL A 107 -12.67 1.35 3.55
N LEU A 108 -11.96 0.24 3.55
CA LEU A 108 -12.36 -0.95 2.79
C LEU A 108 -13.71 -1.50 3.26
N GLU A 109 -13.94 -1.57 4.56
CA GLU A 109 -15.21 -1.99 5.15
C GLU A 109 -16.36 -1.07 4.71
N ARG A 110 -16.14 0.25 4.71
CA ARG A 110 -17.13 1.23 4.29
C ARG A 110 -17.58 1.05 2.83
N TYR A 111 -16.64 0.68 1.93
CA TYR A 111 -16.93 0.43 0.52
C TYR A 111 -17.24 -1.03 0.22
N GLN A 112 -17.33 -1.90 1.23
CA GLN A 112 -17.52 -3.34 1.08
C GLN A 112 -16.50 -3.97 0.13
N ARG A 113 -15.22 -3.54 0.27
CA ARG A 113 -14.09 -4.01 -0.52
C ARG A 113 -13.10 -4.75 0.36
N THR A 114 -12.37 -5.68 -0.26
CA THR A 114 -11.23 -6.36 0.37
C THR A 114 -9.92 -5.64 0.03
N ALA A 115 -8.84 -5.98 0.73
CA ALA A 115 -7.52 -5.43 0.45
C ALA A 115 -7.06 -5.67 -1.01
N ASN A 116 -7.56 -6.71 -1.66
CA ASN A 116 -7.28 -7.00 -3.07
C ASN A 116 -7.80 -5.92 -4.04
N ALA A 117 -8.72 -5.07 -3.61
CA ALA A 117 -9.21 -3.94 -4.41
C ALA A 117 -8.28 -2.72 -4.38
N ILE A 118 -7.27 -2.69 -3.53
CA ILE A 118 -6.30 -1.59 -3.48
C ILE A 118 -5.51 -1.58 -4.79
N GLU A 119 -5.49 -0.44 -5.47
CA GLU A 119 -4.77 -0.24 -6.73
C GLU A 119 -3.54 0.64 -6.53
N TYR A 120 -3.69 1.70 -5.74
CA TYR A 120 -2.65 2.67 -5.45
C TYR A 120 -2.87 3.33 -4.10
N ALA A 121 -1.80 3.61 -3.37
CA ALA A 121 -1.83 4.44 -2.18
C ALA A 121 -0.57 5.30 -2.08
N ASP A 122 -0.72 6.52 -1.61
CA ASP A 122 0.36 7.45 -1.35
C ASP A 122 0.34 7.88 0.12
N LEU A 123 1.34 7.43 0.87
CA LEU A 123 1.46 7.66 2.31
C LEU A 123 2.34 8.87 2.65
N ARG A 124 2.83 9.61 1.65
CA ARG A 124 3.77 10.74 1.85
C ARG A 124 3.12 11.96 2.51
N TYR A 125 1.79 12.06 2.50
CA TYR A 125 1.08 13.18 3.09
C TYR A 125 1.08 13.11 4.63
N THR A 126 1.37 14.25 5.29
CA THR A 126 1.41 14.35 6.76
C THR A 126 0.04 14.22 7.41
N ASP A 127 -1.01 14.70 6.75
CA ASP A 127 -2.38 14.77 7.27
C ASP A 127 -3.33 13.69 6.72
N GLY A 128 -2.75 12.66 6.09
CA GLY A 128 -3.54 11.60 5.49
C GLY A 128 -2.79 10.82 4.43
N TYR A 129 -3.54 10.22 3.53
CA TYR A 129 -3.02 9.48 2.39
C TYR A 129 -3.97 9.59 1.20
N ALA A 130 -3.44 9.40 -0.02
CA ALA A 130 -4.26 9.19 -1.20
C ALA A 130 -4.45 7.69 -1.40
N LEU A 131 -5.65 7.28 -1.76
CA LEU A 131 -6.02 5.87 -1.98
C LEU A 131 -6.84 5.75 -3.24
N ARG A 132 -6.50 4.76 -4.08
CA ARG A 132 -7.32 4.35 -5.22
C ARG A 132 -7.72 2.89 -5.06
N LEU A 133 -9.03 2.63 -5.16
CA LEU A 133 -9.59 1.29 -5.15
C LEU A 133 -10.12 0.95 -6.54
N ARG A 134 -9.99 -0.32 -6.96
CA ARG A 134 -10.55 -0.81 -8.22
C ARG A 134 -12.07 -0.69 -8.20
N GLY A 135 -12.62 -0.10 -9.25
CA GLY A 135 -14.06 0.12 -9.39
C GLY A 135 -14.64 1.24 -8.54
N VAL A 136 -13.78 2.06 -7.90
CA VAL A 136 -14.16 3.24 -7.13
C VAL A 136 -13.32 4.43 -7.58
N ASN A 137 -13.92 5.61 -7.71
CA ASN A 137 -13.16 6.82 -8.05
C ASN A 137 -12.14 7.15 -6.96
N THR A 138 -11.04 7.76 -7.37
CA THR A 138 -10.00 8.21 -6.45
C THR A 138 -10.59 9.13 -5.39
N ILE A 139 -10.47 8.75 -4.12
CA ILE A 139 -10.98 9.51 -3.00
C ILE A 139 -9.80 10.10 -2.25
N SER A 140 -9.68 11.43 -2.27
CA SER A 140 -8.80 12.12 -1.35
C SER A 140 -9.37 12.08 0.07
N PRO A 141 -8.55 12.19 1.12
CA PRO A 141 -9.05 12.25 2.50
C PRO A 141 -10.11 13.35 2.71
N ALA A 142 -9.93 14.48 2.05
CA ALA A 142 -10.91 15.59 2.08
C ALA A 142 -12.23 15.21 1.39
N ALA A 143 -12.18 14.50 0.26
CA ALA A 143 -13.37 14.03 -0.44
C ALA A 143 -14.08 12.92 0.33
N ALA A 144 -13.35 12.02 0.98
CA ALA A 144 -13.93 10.99 1.84
C ALA A 144 -14.66 11.59 3.04
N LYS A 145 -14.09 12.63 3.67
CA LYS A 145 -14.72 13.38 4.76
C LYS A 145 -15.98 14.12 4.29
N ALA A 146 -15.94 14.75 3.13
CA ALA A 146 -17.08 15.45 2.53
C ALA A 146 -18.24 14.49 2.18
N LEU A 147 -17.92 13.30 1.64
CA LEU A 147 -18.91 12.26 1.37
C LEU A 147 -19.56 11.73 2.65
N ALA A 148 -18.79 11.49 3.70
CA ALA A 148 -19.32 11.05 5.00
C ALA A 148 -20.26 12.09 5.61
N GLN A 149 -19.93 13.38 5.49
CA GLN A 149 -20.78 14.46 5.98
C GLN A 149 -22.10 14.59 5.18
N ARG A 150 -22.06 14.39 3.86
CA ARG A 150 -23.26 14.40 3.02
C ARG A 150 -24.21 13.24 3.35
N GLN A 151 -23.68 12.05 3.60
CA GLN A 151 -24.48 10.88 3.98
C GLN A 151 -25.13 11.06 5.36
N ALA A 152 -24.44 11.66 6.32
CA ALA A 152 -25.00 11.98 7.63
C ALA A 152 -26.10 13.03 7.57
N ALA A 153 -26.03 13.99 6.66
CA ALA A 153 -27.05 15.01 6.46
C ALA A 153 -28.34 14.46 5.82
N THR A 154 -28.21 13.44 4.96
CA THR A 154 -29.37 12.82 4.27
C THR A 154 -30.19 11.92 5.18
N THR A 155 -29.58 11.35 6.21
CA THR A 155 -30.28 10.51 7.20
C THR A 155 -31.06 11.31 8.24
N ASN A 156 -30.85 12.59 8.32
CA ASN A 156 -31.47 13.47 9.32
C ASN A 156 -32.62 14.35 8.77
N SER A 157 -33.14 14.08 7.58
CA SER A 157 -34.36 14.77 7.10
C SER A 157 -35.58 14.19 7.81
N PRO A 158 -36.33 15.00 8.56
CA PRO A 158 -37.54 14.52 9.20
C PRO A 158 -38.55 14.15 8.12
N LYS A 159 -39.08 12.93 8.19
CA LYS A 159 -40.25 12.51 7.41
C LYS A 159 -41.37 13.48 7.68
N ASN A 160 -41.65 14.34 6.71
CA ASN A 160 -42.83 15.18 6.73
C ASN A 160 -44.04 14.23 6.58
N ARG A 161 -44.77 14.02 7.66
CA ARG A 161 -46.07 13.34 7.64
C ARG A 161 -47.07 14.28 6.96
N PRO A 162 -47.80 13.83 5.94
CA PRO A 162 -48.93 14.62 5.48
C PRO A 162 -50.01 14.63 6.57
N ALA A 163 -50.44 15.82 6.91
CA ALA A 163 -51.62 15.99 7.76
C ALA A 163 -52.85 15.50 6.96
N GLU A 164 -53.49 14.46 7.41
CA GLU A 164 -54.84 14.10 6.97
C GLU A 164 -55.80 15.19 7.43
N GLY A 165 -56.30 15.93 6.45
CA GLY A 165 -57.46 16.78 6.67
C GLY A 165 -58.68 15.93 6.90
N ARG A 166 -59.30 16.11 8.06
CA ARG A 166 -60.63 15.60 8.34
C ARG A 166 -61.65 16.69 8.02
N HIS A 167 -62.65 16.30 7.25
CA HIS A 167 -63.97 16.88 7.32
C HIS A 167 -64.72 16.34 8.51
#